data_cccd2f48a04f5db803170374a8e728c3
#
_entry.id   cccd2f48a04f5db803170374a8e728c3
#
_cell.length_a   1.000
_cell.length_b   1.000
_cell.length_c   1.000
_cell.angle_alpha   90.00
_cell.angle_beta   90.00
_cell.angle_gamma   90.00
#
_symmetry.space_group_name_H-M   'P 1'
#
loop_
_entity.id
_entity.type
_entity.pdbx_description
1 polymer ?
#
loop_
_entity_poly.entity_id
_entity_poly.type
_entity_poly.pdbx_seq_one_letter_code
_entity_poly.pdbx_strand_id
1 'polypeptide(L)'
;MEEEFIMSKHFLDLEIGDRVICLDEYSGGASYHTLVIDSYEDDKEYATETNPLGRRFWGTDQDYLNEDGEFEDGDNEYMTIVTESNFVAIDD
;
A
#
# COMPACT_ATOMS: atom_id res chain seq x y z
N MET A 1 27.60 2.24 2.65
CA MET A 1 27.02 2.14 2.38
C MET A 1 26.03 1.98 2.24
N GLU A 2 25.70 2.04 2.33
CA GLU A 2 24.78 1.82 2.18
C GLU A 2 23.87 2.04 1.33
N GLU A 3 23.79 2.05 0.89
CA GLU A 3 23.21 2.47 -0.18
C GLU A 3 22.23 1.72 -0.84
N GLU A 4 22.30 0.52 -0.76
CA GLU A 4 21.40 -0.35 -1.41
C GLU A 4 20.02 -0.10 -0.99
N PHE A 5 19.83 0.24 0.24
CA PHE A 5 18.48 0.44 0.64
C PHE A 5 17.94 1.75 0.18
N ILE A 6 18.75 2.56 -0.37
CA ILE A 6 18.22 3.77 -0.91
C ILE A 6 17.55 3.58 -2.25
N MET A 7 17.56 2.37 -2.77
CA MET A 7 16.81 2.09 -3.96
C MET A 7 15.33 2.03 -3.72
N SER A 8 14.92 1.89 -2.47
CA SER A 8 13.50 1.79 -2.13
C SER A 8 12.97 3.12 -1.65
N LYS A 9 11.75 3.42 -2.01
CA LYS A 9 11.07 4.57 -1.49
C LYS A 9 10.66 4.30 -0.05
N HIS A 10 10.86 5.30 0.79
CA HIS A 10 10.40 5.18 2.16
C HIS A 10 8.88 5.29 2.19
N PHE A 11 8.25 4.67 3.20
CA PHE A 11 6.81 4.68 3.31
C PHE A 11 6.24 6.10 3.24
N LEU A 12 6.85 7.05 3.93
CA LEU A 12 6.34 8.41 3.97
C LEU A 12 6.55 9.18 2.67
N ASP A 13 7.35 8.63 1.76
CA ASP A 13 7.59 9.26 0.47
C ASP A 13 6.64 8.77 -0.61
N LEU A 14 5.73 7.88 -0.27
CA LEU A 14 4.78 7.37 -1.23
C LEU A 14 3.85 8.46 -1.71
N GLU A 15 3.45 8.37 -2.97
CA GLU A 15 2.58 9.36 -3.60
C GLU A 15 1.41 8.66 -4.26
N ILE A 16 0.35 9.42 -4.48
CA ILE A 16 -0.81 8.90 -5.20
C ILE A 16 -0.34 8.48 -6.59
N GLY A 17 -0.72 7.29 -6.99
CA GLY A 17 -0.31 6.71 -8.26
C GLY A 17 0.85 5.74 -8.16
N ASP A 18 1.52 5.71 -7.02
CA ASP A 18 2.62 4.76 -6.83
C ASP A 18 2.09 3.33 -6.77
N ARG A 19 2.84 2.43 -7.35
CA ARG A 19 2.51 1.02 -7.34
C ARG A 19 3.36 0.35 -6.28
N VAL A 20 2.70 -0.30 -5.33
CA VAL A 20 3.39 -0.84 -4.16
C VAL A 20 2.99 -2.28 -3.90
N ILE A 21 3.84 -2.97 -3.16
CA ILE A 21 3.56 -4.33 -2.70
C ILE A 21 3.33 -4.27 -1.20
N CYS A 22 2.23 -4.86 -0.76
CA CYS A 22 1.87 -4.92 0.65
C CYS A 22 1.63 -6.36 1.05
N LEU A 23 1.85 -6.64 2.34
CA LEU A 23 1.60 -7.96 2.90
C LEU A 23 0.22 -7.95 3.56
N ASP A 24 -0.63 -8.86 3.15
CA ASP A 24 -1.95 -9.02 3.72
C ASP A 24 -1.97 -10.32 4.51
N GLU A 25 -2.16 -10.20 5.82
CA GLU A 25 -2.19 -11.36 6.71
C GLU A 25 -3.64 -11.69 7.06
N TYR A 26 -3.94 -12.97 7.05
CA TYR A 26 -5.30 -13.41 7.36
C TYR A 26 -5.24 -14.75 8.08
N SER A 27 -6.40 -15.16 8.57
CA SER A 27 -6.49 -16.44 9.26
C SER A 27 -6.09 -17.57 8.32
N GLY A 28 -5.02 -18.24 8.63
CA GLY A 28 -4.55 -19.34 7.81
C GLY A 28 -3.41 -18.99 6.87
N GLY A 29 -2.95 -17.75 6.86
CA GLY A 29 -1.81 -17.44 6.01
C GLY A 29 -1.61 -15.97 5.75
N ALA A 30 -0.87 -15.71 4.68
CA ALA A 30 -0.58 -14.35 4.27
C ALA A 30 -0.28 -14.34 2.79
N SER A 31 -0.51 -13.21 2.14
CA SER A 31 -0.18 -13.08 0.73
C SER A 31 0.26 -11.66 0.45
N TYR A 32 1.03 -11.51 -0.62
CA TYR A 32 1.46 -10.20 -1.08
C TYR A 32 0.47 -9.71 -2.14
N HIS A 33 0.13 -8.44 -2.04
CA HIS A 33 -0.79 -7.82 -2.99
C HIS A 33 -0.13 -6.60 -3.60
N THR A 34 -0.40 -6.37 -4.86
CA THR A 34 0.05 -5.17 -5.54
C THR A 34 -1.08 -4.15 -5.53
N LEU A 35 -0.79 -2.96 -5.06
CA LEU A 35 -1.77 -1.90 -4.94
C LEU A 35 -1.28 -0.65 -5.67
N VAL A 36 -2.22 0.13 -6.16
CA VAL A 36 -1.91 1.47 -6.66
C VAL A 36 -2.51 2.47 -5.68
N ILE A 37 -1.68 3.36 -5.16
CA ILE A 37 -2.09 4.31 -4.14
C ILE A 37 -3.11 5.29 -4.72
N ASP A 38 -4.27 5.39 -4.08
CA ASP A 38 -5.35 6.28 -4.51
C ASP A 38 -5.47 7.52 -3.63
N SER A 39 -5.21 7.37 -2.34
CA SER A 39 -5.41 8.47 -1.42
C SER A 39 -4.61 8.24 -0.15
N TYR A 40 -4.53 9.25 0.68
CA TYR A 40 -3.89 9.10 1.98
C TYR A 40 -4.52 10.08 2.97
N GLU A 41 -4.25 9.82 4.24
CA GLU A 41 -4.77 10.65 5.32
C GLU A 41 -3.74 10.70 6.43
N ASP A 42 -3.58 11.86 7.03
CA ASP A 42 -2.71 12.03 8.19
C ASP A 42 -3.58 12.16 9.43
N ASP A 43 -3.29 11.36 10.45
CA ASP A 43 -4.07 11.37 11.68
C ASP A 43 -3.14 11.17 12.85
N LYS A 44 -3.05 12.16 13.70
CA LYS A 44 -2.12 12.11 14.83
C LYS A 44 -2.38 10.95 15.77
N GLU A 45 -3.59 10.44 15.76
CA GLU A 45 -3.93 9.28 16.59
C GLU A 45 -3.08 8.07 16.23
N TYR A 46 -2.63 8.01 14.99
CA TYR A 46 -1.83 6.90 14.50
C TYR A 46 -0.35 7.24 14.37
N ALA A 47 0.05 8.37 14.92
CA ALA A 47 1.44 8.80 14.81
C ALA A 47 2.36 7.90 15.60
N THR A 48 3.52 7.62 15.03
CA THR A 48 4.56 6.84 15.69
C THR A 48 5.89 7.57 15.50
N GLU A 49 6.92 6.99 16.11
CA GLU A 49 8.24 7.59 16.00
C GLU A 49 8.74 7.63 14.57
N THR A 50 8.46 6.60 13.81
CA THR A 50 8.89 6.50 12.42
C THR A 50 7.85 7.03 11.44
N ASN A 51 6.67 7.37 11.94
CA ASN A 51 5.59 7.92 11.12
C ASN A 51 4.91 9.02 11.92
N PRO A 52 5.60 10.14 12.13
CA PRO A 52 5.07 11.20 13.01
C PRO A 52 3.82 11.89 12.49
N LEU A 53 3.53 11.75 11.20
CA LEU A 53 2.31 12.30 10.63
C LEU A 53 1.10 11.41 10.88
N GLY A 54 1.32 10.18 11.28
CA GLY A 54 0.24 9.21 11.40
C GLY A 54 -0.40 8.93 10.06
N ARG A 55 0.41 8.87 9.01
CA ARG A 55 -0.09 8.75 7.64
C ARG A 55 -0.49 7.33 7.32
N ARG A 56 -1.61 7.21 6.64
CA ARG A 56 -2.09 5.95 6.11
C ARG A 56 -2.48 6.18 4.67
N PHE A 57 -2.20 5.20 3.83
CA PHE A 57 -2.56 5.27 2.42
C PHE A 57 -3.64 4.25 2.13
N TRP A 58 -4.40 4.49 1.08
CA TRP A 58 -5.35 3.51 0.58
C TRP A 58 -5.01 3.26 -0.87
N GLY A 59 -5.03 1.99 -1.26
CA GLY A 59 -4.70 1.62 -2.61
C GLY A 59 -5.71 0.64 -3.18
N THR A 60 -5.83 0.68 -4.49
CA THR A 60 -6.69 -0.26 -5.21
C THR A 60 -5.91 -1.53 -5.47
N ASP A 61 -6.49 -2.65 -5.06
CA ASP A 61 -5.84 -3.95 -5.18
C ASP A 61 -5.90 -4.42 -6.62
N GLN A 62 -4.74 -4.53 -7.24
CA GLN A 62 -4.64 -4.87 -8.65
C GLN A 62 -4.95 -6.34 -8.92
N ASP A 63 -4.89 -7.17 -7.89
CA ASP A 63 -5.14 -8.60 -8.06
C ASP A 63 -6.59 -8.93 -8.32
N TYR A 64 -7.49 -7.98 -8.08
CA TYR A 64 -8.91 -8.19 -8.29
C TYR A 64 -9.44 -7.54 -9.55
N LEU A 65 -8.56 -7.00 -10.37
CA LEU A 65 -8.98 -6.39 -11.64
C LEU A 65 -9.00 -7.45 -12.75
N ASN A 66 -9.95 -7.30 -13.66
CA ASN A 66 -10.01 -8.19 -14.83
C ASN A 66 -9.14 -7.62 -15.95
N GLU A 67 -9.23 -8.25 -17.13
CA GLU A 67 -8.40 -7.86 -18.26
C GLU A 67 -8.65 -6.43 -18.71
N ASP A 68 -9.84 -5.93 -18.46
CA ASP A 68 -10.22 -4.58 -18.87
C ASP A 68 -9.82 -3.54 -17.83
N GLY A 69 -9.20 -3.96 -16.73
CA GLY A 69 -8.81 -3.04 -15.68
C GLY A 69 -9.96 -2.67 -14.77
N GLU A 70 -11.02 -3.47 -14.75
CA GLU A 70 -12.20 -3.22 -13.92
C GLU A 70 -12.39 -4.37 -12.95
N PHE A 71 -13.09 -4.09 -11.85
CA PHE A 71 -13.39 -5.14 -10.89
C PHE A 71 -14.43 -6.08 -11.45
N GLU A 72 -14.17 -7.37 -11.28
CA GLU A 72 -15.04 -8.40 -11.82
C GLU A 72 -16.42 -8.36 -11.22
N ASP A 73 -16.51 -7.98 -9.96
CA ASP A 73 -17.79 -7.93 -9.26
C ASP A 73 -18.62 -6.70 -9.62
N GLY A 74 -18.08 -5.85 -10.46
CA GLY A 74 -18.82 -4.68 -10.91
C GLY A 74 -18.81 -3.55 -9.92
N ASP A 75 -19.65 -3.62 -8.92
CA ASP A 75 -19.84 -2.52 -7.99
C ASP A 75 -18.87 -2.50 -6.83
N ASN A 76 -18.11 -3.55 -6.64
CA ASN A 76 -17.20 -3.64 -5.50
C ASN A 76 -15.82 -3.16 -5.86
N GLU A 77 -15.28 -2.31 -5.02
CA GLU A 77 -13.91 -1.84 -5.18
C GLU A 77 -13.09 -2.43 -4.04
N TYR A 78 -11.99 -3.05 -4.40
CA TYR A 78 -11.12 -3.67 -3.42
C TYR A 78 -10.01 -2.70 -3.05
N MET A 79 -10.25 -1.94 -2.02
CA MET A 79 -9.28 -0.98 -1.52
C MET A 79 -8.68 -1.51 -0.24
N THR A 80 -7.37 -1.40 -0.15
CA THR A 80 -6.64 -1.92 1.00
C THR A 80 -5.86 -0.78 1.63
N ILE A 81 -5.86 -0.76 2.95
CA ILE A 81 -5.09 0.23 3.66
C ILE A 81 -3.62 -0.16 3.64
N VAL A 82 -2.77 0.83 3.37
CA VAL A 82 -1.32 0.63 3.35
C VAL A 82 -0.75 1.37 4.55
N THR A 83 -0.18 0.62 5.46
CA THR A 83 0.41 1.18 6.67
C THR A 83 1.89 0.86 6.69
N GLU A 84 2.58 1.50 7.62
CA GLU A 84 4.01 1.27 7.78
C GLU A 84 4.31 -0.21 8.05
N SER A 85 3.40 -0.90 8.72
CA SER A 85 3.63 -2.28 9.09
C SER A 85 3.39 -3.28 7.97
N ASN A 86 2.55 -2.94 7.00
CA ASN A 86 2.27 -3.88 5.91
C ASN A 86 2.92 -3.51 4.58
N PHE A 87 3.50 -2.32 4.50
CA PHE A 87 4.19 -1.89 3.28
C PHE A 87 5.50 -2.67 3.14
N VAL A 88 5.71 -3.25 1.96
CA VAL A 88 6.91 -4.04 1.71
C VAL A 88 7.87 -3.31 0.78
N ALA A 89 7.41 -2.87 -0.37
CA ALA A 89 8.31 -2.29 -1.37
C ALA A 89 7.52 -1.58 -2.46
N ILE A 90 8.25 -0.78 -3.22
CA ILE A 90 7.72 -0.21 -4.46
C ILE A 90 7.78 -1.29 -5.52
N ASP A 91 6.72 -1.42 -6.29
CA ASP A 91 6.66 -2.36 -7.39
C ASP A 91 6.84 -1.58 -8.69
N ASP A 92 8.09 -1.49 -9.09
CA ASP A 92 8.38 -0.78 -10.34
C ASP A 92 8.29 -1.70 -11.55
#